data_66f2b068729fd2b4391a7d42c3727377
#
_entry.id   66f2b068729fd2b4391a7d42c3727377
#
_cell.length_a   1.000
_cell.length_b   1.000
_cell.length_c   1.000
_cell.angle_alpha   90.00
_cell.angle_beta   90.00
_cell.angle_gamma   90.00
#
_symmetry.space_group_name_H-M   'P 1'
#
loop_
_entity.id
_entity.type
_entity.pdbx_description
1 polymer ?
#
loop_
_entity_poly.entity_id
_entity_poly.type
_entity_poly.pdbx_seq_one_letter_code
_entity_poly.pdbx_strand_id
1 'polypeptide(L)'
;MSASAAAAPERYVVLGNPVAHSRSPFIHAMFARQTGEPIEYGRVLCPLDGFEACVRQFAASTEAGKGPARGCNVTVPFKLHSAALARQVSARAALAQAANVLRFDEDGWFADNTDGIGLVRDIQTHAGFAIAGARVLLIGAGGAAAGVLGPLIEAHPREVMVANRTRERAAALVRRHRAVGTGLSLRERPLDDCGGPFDLVINSTSSSMQGLATPVDGSVLQAGTLAIDLMYGPAAAPFIEWARAHGAQARDGLGMLVEQAAEAFSLWRGVRPDTLPVLRALREQLAQTGA
;
A
#
# COMPACT_ATOMS: atom_id res chain seq x y z
N MET A 1 -27.02 -35.32 -17.10
CA MET A 1 -26.01 -34.62 -16.22
C MET A 1 -26.26 -33.11 -16.38
N SER A 2 -26.93 -32.52 -15.40
CA SER A 2 -27.22 -31.07 -15.43
C SER A 2 -25.91 -30.34 -15.18
N ALA A 3 -25.47 -29.55 -16.16
CA ALA A 3 -24.36 -28.60 -15.97
C ALA A 3 -24.81 -27.63 -14.85
N SER A 4 -24.15 -27.71 -13.71
CA SER A 4 -24.32 -26.71 -12.65
C SER A 4 -23.99 -25.35 -13.30
N ALA A 5 -24.97 -24.45 -13.36
CA ALA A 5 -24.73 -23.08 -13.82
C ALA A 5 -23.61 -22.50 -12.95
N ALA A 6 -22.47 -22.17 -13.56
CA ALA A 6 -21.38 -21.54 -12.83
C ALA A 6 -21.92 -20.27 -12.14
N ALA A 7 -21.68 -20.16 -10.85
CA ALA A 7 -22.11 -18.99 -10.08
C ALA A 7 -21.52 -17.70 -10.72
N ALA A 8 -22.35 -16.67 -10.83
CA ALA A 8 -21.91 -15.39 -11.38
C ALA A 8 -20.74 -14.83 -10.56
N PRO A 9 -19.71 -14.23 -11.21
CA PRO A 9 -18.51 -13.78 -10.52
C PRO A 9 -18.83 -12.70 -9.48
N GLU A 10 -18.29 -12.85 -8.29
CA GLU A 10 -18.40 -11.84 -7.21
C GLU A 10 -17.67 -10.56 -7.58
N ARG A 11 -18.21 -9.43 -7.15
CA ARG A 11 -17.70 -8.13 -7.57
C ARG A 11 -16.87 -7.46 -6.49
N TYR A 12 -15.75 -6.92 -6.95
CA TYR A 12 -14.81 -6.11 -6.16
C TYR A 12 -14.42 -4.87 -6.96
N VAL A 13 -14.01 -3.81 -6.28
CA VAL A 13 -13.57 -2.57 -6.93
C VAL A 13 -12.45 -1.92 -6.15
N VAL A 14 -11.73 -1.00 -6.79
CA VAL A 14 -10.98 0.04 -6.11
C VAL A 14 -11.77 1.33 -6.12
N LEU A 15 -11.93 1.95 -4.94
CA LEU A 15 -12.60 3.24 -4.74
C LEU A 15 -11.56 4.32 -4.45
N GLY A 16 -11.65 5.46 -5.11
CA GLY A 16 -10.71 6.56 -4.92
C GLY A 16 -11.07 7.80 -5.74
N ASN A 17 -10.28 8.86 -5.58
CA ASN A 17 -10.40 10.07 -6.38
C ASN A 17 -9.04 10.82 -6.44
N PRO A 18 -8.29 10.75 -7.57
CA PRO A 18 -8.61 10.02 -8.81
C PRO A 18 -8.41 8.51 -8.69
N VAL A 19 -9.03 7.73 -9.58
CA VAL A 19 -8.91 6.26 -9.59
C VAL A 19 -8.71 5.68 -11.00
N ALA A 20 -8.84 6.51 -12.05
CA ALA A 20 -8.81 6.06 -13.45
C ALA A 20 -7.52 5.30 -13.82
N HIS A 21 -6.38 5.72 -13.27
CA HIS A 21 -5.07 5.13 -13.56
C HIS A 21 -4.69 3.93 -12.69
N SER A 22 -5.59 3.49 -11.78
CA SER A 22 -5.31 2.35 -10.91
C SER A 22 -5.01 1.09 -11.72
N ARG A 23 -3.96 0.37 -11.36
CA ARG A 23 -3.57 -0.91 -11.95
C ARG A 23 -4.22 -2.12 -11.25
N SER A 24 -4.95 -1.88 -10.16
CA SER A 24 -5.61 -2.95 -9.38
C SER A 24 -6.51 -3.86 -10.23
N PRO A 25 -7.33 -3.39 -11.19
CA PRO A 25 -8.13 -4.29 -12.02
C PRO A 25 -7.30 -5.29 -12.85
N PHE A 26 -6.17 -4.85 -13.40
CA PHE A 26 -5.26 -5.74 -14.11
C PHE A 26 -4.67 -6.81 -13.17
N ILE A 27 -4.20 -6.38 -12.01
CA ILE A 27 -3.59 -7.25 -10.99
C ILE A 27 -4.59 -8.33 -10.54
N HIS A 28 -5.79 -7.91 -10.12
CA HIS A 28 -6.81 -8.84 -9.62
C HIS A 28 -7.37 -9.75 -10.72
N ALA A 29 -7.46 -9.31 -11.97
CA ALA A 29 -7.82 -10.16 -13.09
C ALA A 29 -6.76 -11.26 -13.36
N MET A 30 -5.47 -10.97 -13.16
CA MET A 30 -4.42 -11.98 -13.23
C MET A 30 -4.51 -12.96 -12.07
N PHE A 31 -4.75 -12.48 -10.85
CA PHE A 31 -4.95 -13.32 -9.67
C PHE A 31 -6.15 -14.27 -9.83
N ALA A 32 -7.27 -13.75 -10.31
CA ALA A 32 -8.46 -14.56 -10.61
C ALA A 32 -8.15 -15.70 -11.60
N ARG A 33 -7.42 -15.41 -12.68
CA ARG A 33 -7.00 -16.43 -13.66
C ARG A 33 -6.06 -17.49 -13.06
N GLN A 34 -5.10 -17.07 -12.22
CA GLN A 34 -4.16 -17.99 -11.58
C GLN A 34 -4.84 -18.94 -10.61
N THR A 35 -5.80 -18.44 -9.85
CA THR A 35 -6.43 -19.17 -8.75
C THR A 35 -7.71 -19.88 -9.15
N GLY A 36 -8.28 -19.55 -10.31
CA GLY A 36 -9.60 -20.03 -10.74
C GLY A 36 -10.76 -19.36 -10.00
N GLU A 37 -10.52 -18.34 -9.20
CA GLU A 37 -11.55 -17.64 -8.43
C GLU A 37 -12.46 -16.78 -9.33
N PRO A 38 -13.80 -16.99 -9.29
CA PRO A 38 -14.73 -16.26 -10.14
C PRO A 38 -15.00 -14.86 -9.60
N ILE A 39 -14.11 -13.91 -9.83
CA ILE A 39 -14.27 -12.51 -9.45
C ILE A 39 -14.24 -11.58 -10.65
N GLU A 40 -14.98 -10.48 -10.55
CA GLU A 40 -14.82 -9.27 -11.37
C GLU A 40 -14.24 -8.15 -10.52
N TYR A 41 -13.29 -7.40 -11.07
CA TYR A 41 -12.68 -6.29 -10.36
C TYR A 41 -12.70 -5.01 -11.20
N GLY A 42 -13.33 -3.96 -10.69
CA GLY A 42 -13.53 -2.68 -11.37
C GLY A 42 -12.91 -1.47 -10.65
N ARG A 43 -13.32 -0.28 -11.11
CA ARG A 43 -12.97 1.01 -10.49
C ARG A 43 -14.24 1.79 -10.23
N VAL A 44 -14.30 2.51 -9.10
CA VAL A 44 -15.37 3.45 -8.78
C VAL A 44 -14.76 4.78 -8.37
N LEU A 45 -15.07 5.84 -9.11
CA LEU A 45 -14.70 7.20 -8.75
C LEU A 45 -15.68 7.69 -7.68
N CYS A 46 -15.18 7.96 -6.48
CA CYS A 46 -15.99 8.50 -5.40
C CYS A 46 -15.90 10.03 -5.34
N PRO A 47 -17.03 10.76 -5.13
CA PRO A 47 -16.99 12.17 -4.78
C PRO A 47 -16.19 12.41 -3.50
N LEU A 48 -15.52 13.57 -3.40
CA LEU A 48 -14.67 13.90 -2.23
C LEU A 48 -15.48 14.00 -0.93
N ASP A 49 -16.70 14.44 -1.01
CA ASP A 49 -17.67 14.63 0.08
C ASP A 49 -18.71 13.50 0.19
N GLY A 50 -18.61 12.46 -0.65
CA GLY A 50 -19.61 11.38 -0.74
C GLY A 50 -19.07 9.97 -0.53
N PHE A 51 -17.91 9.79 0.09
CA PHE A 51 -17.22 8.49 0.15
C PHE A 51 -18.08 7.38 0.78
N GLU A 52 -18.68 7.61 1.95
CA GLU A 52 -19.51 6.60 2.62
C GLU A 52 -20.69 6.17 1.76
N ALA A 53 -21.42 7.14 1.19
CA ALA A 53 -22.56 6.86 0.31
C ALA A 53 -22.12 6.06 -0.93
N CYS A 54 -20.98 6.41 -1.51
CA CYS A 54 -20.38 5.71 -2.65
C CYS A 54 -20.07 4.23 -2.32
N VAL A 55 -19.44 3.95 -1.16
CA VAL A 55 -19.14 2.58 -0.72
C VAL A 55 -20.43 1.79 -0.48
N ARG A 56 -21.41 2.37 0.23
CA ARG A 56 -22.70 1.72 0.53
C ARG A 56 -23.51 1.47 -0.73
N GLN A 57 -23.51 2.38 -1.68
CA GLN A 57 -24.15 2.21 -2.99
C GLN A 57 -23.54 1.05 -3.76
N PHE A 58 -22.21 0.94 -3.81
CA PHE A 58 -21.55 -0.19 -4.45
C PHE A 58 -21.89 -1.51 -3.73
N ALA A 59 -21.80 -1.56 -2.40
CA ALA A 59 -22.09 -2.76 -1.62
C ALA A 59 -23.53 -3.26 -1.80
N ALA A 60 -24.51 -2.35 -1.94
CA ALA A 60 -25.90 -2.68 -2.15
C ALA A 60 -26.27 -2.89 -3.64
N SER A 61 -25.37 -2.60 -4.58
CA SER A 61 -25.67 -2.65 -5.99
C SER A 61 -25.88 -4.07 -6.50
N THR A 62 -26.87 -4.24 -7.37
CA THR A 62 -27.13 -5.46 -8.11
C THR A 62 -27.03 -5.17 -9.59
N GLU A 63 -26.37 -6.04 -10.34
CA GLU A 63 -26.25 -5.95 -11.80
C GLU A 63 -26.67 -7.27 -12.42
N ALA A 64 -27.48 -7.20 -13.47
CA ALA A 64 -27.97 -8.39 -14.17
C ALA A 64 -26.79 -9.22 -14.70
N GLY A 65 -26.78 -10.52 -14.41
CA GLY A 65 -25.73 -11.44 -14.83
C GLY A 65 -24.44 -11.38 -14.02
N LYS A 66 -24.38 -10.55 -12.97
CA LYS A 66 -23.22 -10.44 -12.07
C LYS A 66 -23.57 -10.89 -10.66
N GLY A 67 -22.56 -11.37 -9.95
CA GLY A 67 -22.67 -11.73 -8.54
C GLY A 67 -22.72 -10.53 -7.60
N PRO A 68 -22.84 -10.78 -6.30
CA PRO A 68 -22.89 -9.74 -5.28
C PRO A 68 -21.57 -8.97 -5.16
N ALA A 69 -21.64 -7.72 -4.70
CA ALA A 69 -20.47 -7.00 -4.24
C ALA A 69 -19.98 -7.58 -2.90
N ARG A 70 -18.70 -7.94 -2.81
CA ARG A 70 -18.14 -8.62 -1.62
C ARG A 70 -17.03 -7.83 -0.91
N GLY A 71 -16.50 -6.79 -1.55
CA GLY A 71 -15.45 -5.98 -0.94
C GLY A 71 -14.89 -4.93 -1.87
N CYS A 72 -14.00 -4.13 -1.34
CA CYS A 72 -13.30 -3.12 -2.14
C CYS A 72 -11.91 -2.81 -1.57
N ASN A 73 -11.01 -2.36 -2.45
CA ASN A 73 -9.86 -1.57 -2.02
C ASN A 73 -10.25 -0.09 -1.92
N VAL A 74 -9.62 0.61 -1.02
CA VAL A 74 -9.76 2.05 -0.84
C VAL A 74 -8.41 2.72 -1.04
N THR A 75 -8.36 3.72 -1.93
CA THR A 75 -7.15 4.51 -2.16
C THR A 75 -7.37 5.98 -1.78
N VAL A 76 -6.41 6.83 -2.13
CA VAL A 76 -6.45 8.27 -1.84
C VAL A 76 -7.76 8.91 -2.31
N PRO A 77 -8.31 9.88 -1.54
CA PRO A 77 -7.84 10.36 -0.24
C PRO A 77 -8.50 9.65 0.96
N PHE A 78 -9.21 8.54 0.76
CA PHE A 78 -10.25 8.01 1.67
C PHE A 78 -9.76 6.98 2.70
N LYS A 79 -8.49 6.55 2.68
CA LYS A 79 -7.98 5.51 3.59
C LYS A 79 -8.21 5.80 5.09
N LEU A 80 -8.19 7.08 5.49
CA LEU A 80 -8.46 7.49 6.88
C LEU A 80 -9.95 7.40 7.26
N HIS A 81 -10.85 7.43 6.28
CA HIS A 81 -12.31 7.37 6.53
C HIS A 81 -12.85 5.94 6.44
N SER A 82 -12.16 5.05 5.74
CA SER A 82 -12.67 3.70 5.42
C SER A 82 -12.79 2.80 6.64
N ALA A 83 -11.88 2.88 7.61
CA ALA A 83 -11.93 2.05 8.82
C ALA A 83 -13.20 2.31 9.67
N ALA A 84 -13.71 3.53 9.65
CA ALA A 84 -14.92 3.91 10.39
C ALA A 84 -16.22 3.28 9.83
N LEU A 85 -16.20 2.76 8.60
CA LEU A 85 -17.35 2.10 7.98
C LEU A 85 -17.51 0.65 8.43
N ALA A 86 -16.48 0.06 9.03
CA ALA A 86 -16.44 -1.35 9.38
C ALA A 86 -16.83 -1.57 10.86
N ARG A 87 -17.53 -2.68 11.12
CA ARG A 87 -17.83 -3.15 12.48
C ARG A 87 -16.59 -3.76 13.15
N GLN A 88 -15.75 -4.41 12.35
CA GLN A 88 -14.51 -5.05 12.80
C GLN A 88 -13.34 -4.46 12.05
N VAL A 89 -12.27 -4.12 12.78
CA VAL A 89 -11.07 -3.53 12.22
C VAL A 89 -9.88 -4.36 12.66
N SER A 90 -9.01 -4.74 11.73
CA SER A 90 -7.80 -5.47 12.06
C SER A 90 -6.88 -4.64 12.97
N ALA A 91 -6.03 -5.31 13.74
CA ALA A 91 -5.07 -4.64 14.64
C ALA A 91 -4.16 -3.66 13.88
N ARG A 92 -3.69 -4.03 12.68
CA ARG A 92 -2.83 -3.17 11.84
C ARG A 92 -3.59 -1.97 11.25
N ALA A 93 -4.85 -2.13 10.86
CA ALA A 93 -5.67 -1.01 10.40
C ALA A 93 -6.07 -0.06 11.55
N ALA A 94 -6.36 -0.60 12.73
CA ALA A 94 -6.63 0.18 13.93
C ALA A 94 -5.39 0.98 14.36
N LEU A 95 -4.21 0.37 14.34
CA LEU A 95 -2.94 1.02 14.64
C LEU A 95 -2.63 2.14 13.63
N ALA A 96 -2.84 1.88 12.33
CA ALA A 96 -2.66 2.87 11.27
C ALA A 96 -3.71 3.99 11.32
N GLN A 97 -4.90 3.73 11.91
CA GLN A 97 -6.12 4.55 11.78
C GLN A 97 -6.49 4.78 10.30
N ALA A 98 -6.22 3.78 9.46
CA ALA A 98 -6.45 3.82 8.03
C ALA A 98 -6.67 2.40 7.52
N ALA A 99 -7.59 2.22 6.59
CA ALA A 99 -7.80 0.95 5.91
C ALA A 99 -7.73 1.15 4.39
N ASN A 100 -7.17 0.16 3.68
CA ASN A 100 -7.15 0.13 2.23
C ASN A 100 -7.97 -1.05 1.66
N VAL A 101 -8.58 -1.86 2.54
CA VAL A 101 -9.42 -3.01 2.18
C VAL A 101 -10.67 -3.02 3.05
N LEU A 102 -11.82 -3.25 2.41
CA LEU A 102 -13.07 -3.60 3.08
C LEU A 102 -13.57 -4.94 2.55
N ARG A 103 -14.06 -5.80 3.43
CA ARG A 103 -14.82 -7.00 3.12
C ARG A 103 -16.25 -6.81 3.62
N PHE A 104 -17.23 -7.11 2.76
CA PHE A 104 -18.65 -6.92 3.04
C PHE A 104 -19.27 -8.20 3.58
N ASP A 105 -19.19 -8.39 4.88
CA ASP A 105 -19.77 -9.52 5.60
C ASP A 105 -21.20 -9.18 6.03
N GLU A 106 -22.08 -10.19 6.12
CA GLU A 106 -23.50 -10.01 6.49
C GLU A 106 -23.65 -9.47 7.92
N ASP A 107 -22.79 -9.90 8.84
CA ASP A 107 -22.77 -9.48 10.24
C ASP A 107 -22.13 -8.10 10.47
N GLY A 108 -21.74 -7.42 9.40
CA GLY A 108 -21.04 -6.14 9.43
C GLY A 108 -19.67 -6.21 8.77
N TRP A 109 -19.26 -5.13 8.18
CA TRP A 109 -18.04 -5.08 7.37
C TRP A 109 -16.77 -5.23 8.20
N PHE A 110 -15.75 -5.81 7.58
CA PHE A 110 -14.39 -5.91 8.11
C PHE A 110 -13.45 -4.97 7.35
N ALA A 111 -12.60 -4.24 8.08
CA ALA A 111 -11.61 -3.34 7.51
C ALA A 111 -10.19 -3.80 7.83
N ASP A 112 -9.30 -3.70 6.84
CA ASP A 112 -7.89 -4.04 6.97
C ASP A 112 -6.98 -3.05 6.26
N ASN A 113 -5.69 -3.09 6.62
CA ASN A 113 -4.64 -2.33 5.92
C ASN A 113 -3.53 -3.28 5.45
N THR A 114 -3.48 -3.52 4.16
CA THR A 114 -2.52 -4.44 3.53
C THR A 114 -1.27 -3.74 2.98
N ASP A 115 -1.20 -2.40 3.04
CA ASP A 115 -0.10 -1.61 2.48
C ASP A 115 1.26 -2.02 3.09
N GLY A 116 1.33 -2.09 4.41
CA GLY A 116 2.59 -2.36 5.10
C GLY A 116 3.09 -3.79 4.92
N ILE A 117 2.19 -4.77 4.94
CA ILE A 117 2.56 -6.16 4.63
C ILE A 117 3.04 -6.26 3.18
N GLY A 118 2.37 -5.57 2.25
CA GLY A 118 2.79 -5.49 0.86
C GLY A 118 4.20 -4.94 0.71
N LEU A 119 4.51 -3.83 1.41
CA LEU A 119 5.84 -3.24 1.39
C LEU A 119 6.91 -4.16 1.98
N VAL A 120 6.67 -4.72 3.16
CA VAL A 120 7.62 -5.62 3.82
C VAL A 120 7.93 -6.84 2.96
N ARG A 121 6.92 -7.42 2.31
CA ARG A 121 7.11 -8.55 1.39
C ARG A 121 7.88 -8.16 0.13
N ASP A 122 7.60 -7.02 -0.47
CA ASP A 122 8.39 -6.52 -1.62
C ASP A 122 9.87 -6.36 -1.24
N ILE A 123 10.15 -5.75 -0.09
CA ILE A 123 11.51 -5.56 0.42
C ILE A 123 12.21 -6.90 0.64
N GLN A 124 11.58 -7.84 1.32
CA GLN A 124 12.22 -9.10 1.71
C GLN A 124 12.27 -10.10 0.55
N THR A 125 11.18 -10.22 -0.24
CA THR A 125 11.07 -11.25 -1.27
C THR A 125 11.61 -10.79 -2.62
N HIS A 126 11.27 -9.58 -3.06
CA HIS A 126 11.64 -9.10 -4.40
C HIS A 126 12.91 -8.27 -4.44
N ALA A 127 13.21 -7.53 -3.36
CA ALA A 127 14.50 -6.83 -3.24
C ALA A 127 15.57 -7.68 -2.54
N GLY A 128 15.21 -8.76 -1.85
CA GLY A 128 16.15 -9.60 -1.11
C GLY A 128 16.83 -8.89 0.06
N PHE A 129 16.21 -7.83 0.59
CA PHE A 129 16.78 -7.00 1.65
C PHE A 129 16.25 -7.43 3.03
N ALA A 130 17.17 -7.65 3.98
CA ALA A 130 16.83 -7.98 5.36
C ALA A 130 16.51 -6.71 6.17
N ILE A 131 15.24 -6.55 6.60
CA ILE A 131 14.84 -5.41 7.44
C ILE A 131 15.32 -5.59 8.88
N ALA A 132 15.40 -6.83 9.36
CA ALA A 132 15.84 -7.13 10.71
C ALA A 132 17.24 -6.56 10.99
N GLY A 133 17.35 -5.77 12.06
CA GLY A 133 18.60 -5.10 12.45
C GLY A 133 18.97 -3.86 11.64
N ALA A 134 18.22 -3.53 10.57
CA ALA A 134 18.49 -2.36 9.72
C ALA A 134 18.11 -1.03 10.42
N ARG A 135 18.77 0.05 10.00
CA ARG A 135 18.35 1.44 10.27
C ARG A 135 17.43 1.89 9.15
N VAL A 136 16.21 2.26 9.48
CA VAL A 136 15.17 2.64 8.52
C VAL A 136 14.82 4.11 8.64
N LEU A 137 14.79 4.83 7.52
CA LEU A 137 14.21 6.16 7.41
C LEU A 137 12.87 6.06 6.67
N LEU A 138 11.79 6.50 7.31
CA LEU A 138 10.47 6.67 6.70
C LEU A 138 10.21 8.16 6.50
N ILE A 139 10.20 8.61 5.24
CA ILE A 139 9.93 9.99 4.85
C ILE A 139 8.43 10.14 4.61
N GLY A 140 7.79 10.99 5.40
CA GLY A 140 6.37 11.22 5.40
C GLY A 140 5.66 10.72 6.66
N ALA A 141 4.50 11.33 6.98
CA ALA A 141 3.64 10.93 8.10
C ALA A 141 2.15 11.03 7.69
N GLY A 142 1.84 10.72 6.44
CA GLY A 142 0.48 10.63 5.90
C GLY A 142 -0.11 9.22 6.02
N GLY A 143 -1.23 8.99 5.33
CA GLY A 143 -1.93 7.69 5.36
C GLY A 143 -1.09 6.51 4.88
N ALA A 144 -0.20 6.72 3.88
CA ALA A 144 0.72 5.67 3.42
C ALA A 144 1.74 5.32 4.51
N ALA A 145 2.40 6.33 5.11
CA ALA A 145 3.32 6.12 6.23
C ALA A 145 2.65 5.40 7.41
N ALA A 146 1.41 5.79 7.75
CA ALA A 146 0.64 5.17 8.82
C ALA A 146 0.37 3.68 8.54
N GLY A 147 0.06 3.33 7.29
CA GLY A 147 -0.19 1.95 6.89
C GLY A 147 1.05 1.06 6.89
N VAL A 148 2.25 1.63 6.65
CA VAL A 148 3.47 0.82 6.53
C VAL A 148 4.29 0.72 7.81
N LEU A 149 4.16 1.69 8.75
CA LEU A 149 5.03 1.76 9.92
C LEU A 149 4.87 0.55 10.86
N GLY A 150 3.65 0.09 11.14
CA GLY A 150 3.41 -1.06 12.00
C GLY A 150 4.12 -2.33 11.49
N PRO A 151 3.84 -2.81 10.28
CA PRO A 151 4.54 -3.96 9.69
C PRO A 151 6.06 -3.78 9.55
N LEU A 152 6.55 -2.56 9.32
CA LEU A 152 8.00 -2.31 9.35
C LEU A 152 8.59 -2.55 10.74
N ILE A 153 7.91 -2.12 11.80
CA ILE A 153 8.33 -2.39 13.20
C ILE A 153 8.32 -3.88 13.49
N GLU A 154 7.29 -4.60 13.05
CA GLU A 154 7.16 -6.06 13.21
C GLU A 154 8.24 -6.85 12.46
N ALA A 155 8.88 -6.24 11.45
CA ALA A 155 10.03 -6.82 10.75
C ALA A 155 11.37 -6.65 11.52
N HIS A 156 11.33 -6.15 12.77
CA HIS A 156 12.44 -6.04 13.71
C HIS A 156 13.65 -5.22 13.23
N PRO A 157 13.49 -4.02 12.67
CA PRO A 157 14.61 -3.12 12.43
C PRO A 157 15.27 -2.72 13.76
N ARG A 158 16.54 -2.31 13.72
CA ARG A 158 17.24 -1.76 14.89
C ARG A 158 16.75 -0.36 15.25
N GLU A 159 16.42 0.44 14.25
CA GLU A 159 15.99 1.81 14.39
C GLU A 159 14.99 2.16 13.29
N VAL A 160 13.94 2.91 13.63
CA VAL A 160 13.07 3.58 12.65
C VAL A 160 13.03 5.06 12.97
N MET A 161 13.46 5.86 12.00
CA MET A 161 13.35 7.31 12.00
C MET A 161 12.20 7.74 11.10
N VAL A 162 11.26 8.51 11.63
CA VAL A 162 10.16 9.10 10.86
C VAL A 162 10.45 10.58 10.64
N ALA A 163 10.62 11.00 9.39
CA ALA A 163 10.87 12.39 9.04
C ALA A 163 9.68 12.98 8.27
N ASN A 164 9.20 14.14 8.67
CA ASN A 164 8.08 14.80 8.00
C ASN A 164 8.18 16.33 8.08
N ARG A 165 7.70 17.02 7.05
CA ARG A 165 7.63 18.50 7.02
C ARG A 165 6.89 19.07 8.23
N THR A 166 5.78 18.46 8.63
CA THR A 166 5.03 18.82 9.84
C THR A 166 5.45 17.86 10.94
N ARG A 167 6.33 18.32 11.85
CA ARG A 167 6.92 17.51 12.91
C ARG A 167 5.87 16.88 13.83
N GLU A 168 4.79 17.63 14.12
CA GLU A 168 3.70 17.17 14.98
C GLU A 168 3.01 15.91 14.44
N ARG A 169 2.89 15.79 13.09
CA ARG A 169 2.35 14.59 12.44
C ARG A 169 3.27 13.39 12.62
N ALA A 170 4.58 13.57 12.45
CA ALA A 170 5.57 12.51 12.70
C ALA A 170 5.55 12.08 14.17
N ALA A 171 5.53 13.03 15.10
CA ALA A 171 5.45 12.76 16.53
C ALA A 171 4.16 12.01 16.92
N ALA A 172 3.02 12.37 16.34
CA ALA A 172 1.75 11.68 16.57
C ALA A 172 1.81 10.23 16.05
N LEU A 173 2.38 10.01 14.86
CA LEU A 173 2.57 8.69 14.26
C LEU A 173 3.50 7.83 15.13
N VAL A 174 4.65 8.34 15.55
CA VAL A 174 5.60 7.68 16.45
C VAL A 174 4.95 7.31 17.78
N ARG A 175 4.26 8.26 18.44
CA ARG A 175 3.57 8.00 19.73
C ARG A 175 2.58 6.84 19.63
N ARG A 176 1.80 6.79 18.55
CA ARG A 176 0.80 5.74 18.32
C ARG A 176 1.44 4.34 18.21
N HIS A 177 2.63 4.24 17.60
CA HIS A 177 3.30 2.98 17.36
C HIS A 177 4.28 2.54 18.46
N ARG A 178 4.51 3.36 19.50
CA ARG A 178 5.44 3.02 20.58
C ARG A 178 5.10 1.73 21.32
N ALA A 179 3.81 1.41 21.46
CA ALA A 179 3.37 0.21 22.18
C ALA A 179 3.76 -1.10 21.44
N VAL A 180 3.84 -1.09 20.12
CA VAL A 180 4.24 -2.26 19.32
C VAL A 180 5.74 -2.31 19.07
N GLY A 181 6.45 -1.20 19.26
CA GLY A 181 7.91 -1.07 19.06
C GLY A 181 8.71 -1.20 20.36
N THR A 182 8.33 -2.07 21.30
CA THR A 182 9.08 -2.26 22.56
C THR A 182 10.51 -2.75 22.28
N GLY A 183 11.50 -2.00 22.77
CA GLY A 183 12.92 -2.29 22.52
C GLY A 183 13.49 -1.70 21.21
N LEU A 184 12.64 -1.12 20.33
CA LEU A 184 13.06 -0.44 19.11
C LEU A 184 13.38 1.04 19.37
N SER A 185 14.42 1.56 18.72
CA SER A 185 14.65 3.01 18.63
C SER A 185 13.69 3.61 17.59
N LEU A 186 12.49 4.01 18.03
CA LEU A 186 11.49 4.68 17.19
C LEU A 186 11.43 6.17 17.52
N ARG A 187 11.82 7.02 16.58
CA ARG A 187 11.99 8.47 16.77
C ARG A 187 11.44 9.26 15.58
N GLU A 188 11.15 10.54 15.83
CA GLU A 188 10.88 11.52 14.79
C GLU A 188 12.01 12.55 14.66
N ARG A 189 12.21 13.06 13.44
CA ARG A 189 13.15 14.12 13.10
C ARG A 189 12.57 15.07 12.06
N PRO A 190 13.05 16.32 11.97
CA PRO A 190 12.74 17.19 10.84
C PRO A 190 13.41 16.66 9.57
N LEU A 191 12.92 17.13 8.39
CA LEU A 191 13.42 16.67 7.09
C LEU A 191 14.87 17.15 6.79
N ASP A 192 15.26 18.27 7.35
CA ASP A 192 16.59 18.90 7.20
C ASP A 192 17.64 18.36 8.16
N ASP A 193 17.23 17.54 9.15
CA ASP A 193 18.13 16.86 10.10
C ASP A 193 17.60 15.47 10.42
N CYS A 194 17.56 14.59 9.44
CA CYS A 194 17.14 13.20 9.63
C CYS A 194 18.19 12.36 10.38
N GLY A 195 19.43 12.84 10.49
CA GLY A 195 20.57 11.99 10.80
C GLY A 195 20.90 11.07 9.62
N GLY A 196 21.67 10.05 9.83
CA GLY A 196 22.02 9.10 8.77
C GLY A 196 23.43 8.54 8.97
N PRO A 197 23.92 7.75 8.01
CA PRO A 197 23.15 7.14 6.92
C PRO A 197 22.24 6.00 7.39
N PHE A 198 21.30 5.60 6.52
CA PHE A 198 20.34 4.53 6.77
C PHE A 198 20.57 3.36 5.80
N ASP A 199 20.16 2.15 6.23
CA ASP A 199 20.24 0.93 5.42
C ASP A 199 19.02 0.81 4.47
N LEU A 200 17.87 1.34 4.92
CA LEU A 200 16.61 1.39 4.16
C LEU A 200 16.01 2.80 4.24
N VAL A 201 15.72 3.41 3.10
CA VAL A 201 15.05 4.72 3.00
C VAL A 201 13.75 4.55 2.22
N ILE A 202 12.62 4.94 2.82
CA ILE A 202 11.29 4.80 2.23
C ILE A 202 10.66 6.18 2.08
N ASN A 203 10.36 6.58 0.84
CA ASN A 203 9.61 7.80 0.56
C ASN A 203 8.12 7.47 0.46
N SER A 204 7.34 7.93 1.43
CA SER A 204 5.88 7.81 1.48
C SER A 204 5.15 9.13 1.20
N THR A 205 5.88 10.14 0.70
CA THR A 205 5.31 11.45 0.38
C THR A 205 4.76 11.48 -1.05
N SER A 206 3.97 12.51 -1.35
CA SER A 206 3.51 12.80 -2.72
C SER A 206 4.42 13.79 -3.47
N SER A 207 5.61 14.12 -2.93
CA SER A 207 6.54 15.07 -3.56
C SER A 207 6.95 14.65 -4.97
N SER A 208 7.22 13.36 -5.16
CA SER A 208 7.56 12.80 -6.47
C SER A 208 6.44 12.98 -7.50
N MET A 209 5.16 12.83 -7.11
CA MET A 209 4.01 13.11 -8.00
C MET A 209 3.92 14.56 -8.45
N GLN A 210 4.43 15.49 -7.64
CA GLN A 210 4.40 16.93 -7.92
C GLN A 210 5.66 17.39 -8.63
N GLY A 211 6.56 16.47 -9.01
CA GLY A 211 7.86 16.82 -9.60
C GLY A 211 8.80 17.59 -8.67
N LEU A 212 8.53 17.55 -7.37
CA LEU A 212 9.34 18.23 -6.37
C LEU A 212 10.59 17.39 -6.04
N ALA A 213 11.68 18.06 -5.69
CA ALA A 213 12.89 17.41 -5.20
C ALA A 213 12.62 16.54 -3.97
N THR A 214 13.44 15.53 -3.78
CA THR A 214 13.41 14.70 -2.56
C THR A 214 13.64 15.61 -1.35
N PRO A 215 12.77 15.50 -0.32
CA PRO A 215 12.75 16.50 0.75
C PRO A 215 13.83 16.30 1.83
N VAL A 216 14.80 15.41 1.59
CA VAL A 216 15.91 15.12 2.51
C VAL A 216 17.24 15.20 1.79
N ASP A 217 18.32 15.49 2.53
CA ASP A 217 19.68 15.55 2.01
C ASP A 217 20.22 14.14 1.65
N GLY A 218 21.15 14.08 0.69
CA GLY A 218 21.77 12.83 0.23
C GLY A 218 22.60 12.11 1.28
N SER A 219 22.99 12.77 2.37
CA SER A 219 23.73 12.15 3.50
C SER A 219 22.94 11.06 4.25
N VAL A 220 21.62 10.97 4.02
CA VAL A 220 20.80 9.84 4.53
C VAL A 220 21.11 8.52 3.82
N LEU A 221 21.80 8.57 2.68
CA LEU A 221 22.17 7.43 1.84
C LEU A 221 23.65 7.06 2.00
N GLN A 222 23.95 5.80 1.77
CA GLN A 222 25.30 5.25 1.66
C GLN A 222 25.34 4.11 0.63
N ALA A 223 26.54 3.67 0.26
CA ALA A 223 26.68 2.47 -0.56
C ALA A 223 26.00 1.27 0.15
N GLY A 224 25.11 0.58 -0.57
CA GLY A 224 24.31 -0.53 -0.03
C GLY A 224 22.95 -0.12 0.54
N THR A 225 22.63 1.15 0.67
CA THR A 225 21.27 1.60 1.03
C THR A 225 20.26 1.12 -0.03
N LEU A 226 19.16 0.54 0.42
CA LEU A 226 17.97 0.34 -0.40
C LEU A 226 17.03 1.54 -0.24
N ALA A 227 16.75 2.25 -1.32
CA ALA A 227 15.84 3.40 -1.35
C ALA A 227 14.57 3.03 -2.13
N ILE A 228 13.40 3.25 -1.53
CA ILE A 228 12.10 2.88 -2.13
C ILE A 228 11.18 4.09 -2.15
N ASP A 229 10.63 4.43 -3.31
CA ASP A 229 9.47 5.32 -3.40
C ASP A 229 8.19 4.48 -3.38
N LEU A 230 7.19 4.85 -2.57
CA LEU A 230 5.89 4.17 -2.58
C LEU A 230 5.05 4.52 -3.81
N MET A 231 5.46 5.53 -4.56
CA MET A 231 4.95 5.77 -5.91
C MET A 231 5.62 4.82 -6.91
N TYR A 232 5.02 4.64 -8.11
CA TYR A 232 5.56 3.80 -9.19
C TYR A 232 5.46 4.48 -10.55
N GLY A 233 6.18 3.94 -11.53
CA GLY A 233 6.25 4.49 -12.88
C GLY A 233 6.89 5.87 -12.90
N PRO A 234 6.47 6.77 -13.82
CA PRO A 234 7.08 8.10 -13.97
C PRO A 234 7.05 8.95 -12.70
N ALA A 235 6.05 8.76 -11.85
CA ALA A 235 5.94 9.50 -10.60
C ALA A 235 7.08 9.19 -9.60
N ALA A 236 7.68 8.00 -9.67
CA ALA A 236 8.79 7.61 -8.80
C ALA A 236 10.16 8.03 -9.37
N ALA A 237 10.25 8.39 -10.67
CA ALA A 237 11.53 8.63 -11.34
C ALA A 237 12.43 9.66 -10.64
N PRO A 238 11.94 10.83 -10.18
CA PRO A 238 12.80 11.83 -9.52
C PRO A 238 13.48 11.29 -8.26
N PHE A 239 12.76 10.50 -7.45
CA PHE A 239 13.34 9.89 -6.25
C PHE A 239 14.36 8.79 -6.60
N ILE A 240 14.05 7.97 -7.59
CA ILE A 240 14.93 6.89 -8.05
C ILE A 240 16.24 7.46 -8.60
N GLU A 241 16.16 8.50 -9.42
CA GLU A 241 17.33 9.19 -9.99
C GLU A 241 18.18 9.83 -8.88
N TRP A 242 17.55 10.54 -7.95
CA TRP A 242 18.22 11.11 -6.79
C TRP A 242 18.95 10.04 -5.97
N ALA A 243 18.30 8.94 -5.64
CA ALA A 243 18.89 7.89 -4.83
C ALA A 243 20.09 7.22 -5.54
N ARG A 244 19.97 6.95 -6.84
CA ARG A 244 21.06 6.39 -7.66
C ARG A 244 22.25 7.35 -7.79
N ALA A 245 22.01 8.65 -7.94
CA ALA A 245 23.05 9.66 -7.99
C ALA A 245 23.87 9.73 -6.69
N HIS A 246 23.29 9.29 -5.55
CA HIS A 246 23.96 9.16 -4.25
C HIS A 246 24.45 7.75 -3.93
N GLY A 247 24.51 6.86 -4.94
CA GLY A 247 25.11 5.51 -4.79
C GLY A 247 24.19 4.45 -4.16
N ALA A 248 22.91 4.73 -3.94
CA ALA A 248 21.96 3.79 -3.38
C ALA A 248 21.33 2.89 -4.47
N GLN A 249 20.89 1.70 -4.07
CA GLN A 249 19.97 0.89 -4.87
C GLN A 249 18.56 1.49 -4.76
N ALA A 250 17.89 1.76 -5.90
CA ALA A 250 16.61 2.42 -5.90
C ALA A 250 15.52 1.59 -6.58
N ARG A 251 14.32 1.56 -5.97
CA ARG A 251 13.12 0.86 -6.45
C ARG A 251 11.88 1.75 -6.34
N ASP A 252 10.92 1.48 -7.20
CA ASP A 252 9.57 2.04 -7.13
C ASP A 252 8.63 1.13 -6.31
N GLY A 253 7.44 1.64 -6.00
CA GLY A 253 6.41 0.95 -5.21
C GLY A 253 5.59 -0.10 -5.95
N LEU A 254 5.99 -0.51 -7.17
CA LEU A 254 5.20 -1.46 -7.97
C LEU A 254 5.12 -2.84 -7.31
N GLY A 255 6.21 -3.30 -6.70
CA GLY A 255 6.22 -4.56 -5.95
C GLY A 255 5.28 -4.50 -4.74
N MET A 256 5.33 -3.42 -3.96
CA MET A 256 4.38 -3.18 -2.88
C MET A 256 2.93 -3.20 -3.37
N LEU A 257 2.65 -2.57 -4.52
CA LEU A 257 1.30 -2.53 -5.11
C LEU A 257 0.77 -3.94 -5.40
N VAL A 258 1.60 -4.82 -5.95
CA VAL A 258 1.19 -6.20 -6.25
C VAL A 258 1.04 -7.03 -4.98
N GLU A 259 1.98 -6.93 -4.05
CA GLU A 259 1.95 -7.68 -2.79
C GLU A 259 0.76 -7.31 -1.89
N GLN A 260 0.42 -6.01 -1.76
CA GLN A 260 -0.75 -5.58 -0.98
C GLN A 260 -2.06 -6.04 -1.64
N ALA A 261 -2.11 -6.11 -2.97
CA ALA A 261 -3.26 -6.63 -3.69
C ALA A 261 -3.42 -8.16 -3.49
N ALA A 262 -2.31 -8.90 -3.45
CA ALA A 262 -2.35 -10.34 -3.15
C ALA A 262 -2.82 -10.61 -1.71
N GLU A 263 -2.44 -9.77 -0.76
CA GLU A 263 -2.95 -9.86 0.62
C GLU A 263 -4.45 -9.55 0.69
N ALA A 264 -4.93 -8.50 -0.03
CA ALA A 264 -6.34 -8.19 -0.13
C ALA A 264 -7.13 -9.33 -0.79
N PHE A 265 -6.60 -9.91 -1.86
CA PHE A 265 -7.19 -11.07 -2.53
C PHE A 265 -7.30 -12.28 -1.58
N SER A 266 -6.24 -12.57 -0.82
CA SER A 266 -6.24 -13.63 0.18
C SER A 266 -7.26 -13.40 1.28
N LEU A 267 -7.44 -12.14 1.73
CA LEU A 267 -8.46 -11.76 2.71
C LEU A 267 -9.88 -12.05 2.22
N TRP A 268 -10.15 -11.83 0.93
CA TRP A 268 -11.46 -12.02 0.34
C TRP A 268 -11.73 -13.46 -0.06
N ARG A 269 -10.71 -14.17 -0.59
CA ARG A 269 -10.89 -15.48 -1.23
C ARG A 269 -10.28 -16.64 -0.46
N GLY A 270 -9.50 -16.37 0.59
CA GLY A 270 -8.83 -17.42 1.38
C GLY A 270 -7.64 -18.10 0.67
N VAL A 271 -7.31 -17.68 -0.56
CA VAL A 271 -6.18 -18.19 -1.35
C VAL A 271 -5.22 -17.08 -1.70
N ARG A 272 -3.91 -17.31 -1.52
CA ARG A 272 -2.88 -16.35 -1.88
C ARG A 272 -2.35 -16.62 -3.29
N PRO A 273 -2.47 -15.67 -4.23
CA PRO A 273 -1.93 -15.81 -5.58
C PRO A 273 -0.40 -15.63 -5.59
N ASP A 274 0.26 -16.13 -6.66
CA ASP A 274 1.66 -15.85 -6.94
C ASP A 274 1.82 -14.43 -7.51
N THR A 275 2.66 -13.64 -6.86
CA THR A 275 2.84 -12.22 -7.17
C THR A 275 3.88 -11.98 -8.27
N LEU A 276 4.88 -12.85 -8.40
CA LEU A 276 6.01 -12.63 -9.29
C LEU A 276 5.63 -12.57 -10.78
N PRO A 277 4.77 -13.46 -11.33
CA PRO A 277 4.31 -13.36 -12.71
C PRO A 277 3.53 -12.06 -12.98
N VAL A 278 2.74 -11.62 -12.00
CA VAL A 278 1.92 -10.40 -12.12
C VAL A 278 2.81 -9.16 -12.11
N LEU A 279 3.81 -9.12 -11.23
CA LEU A 279 4.78 -8.03 -11.16
C LEU A 279 5.57 -7.90 -12.47
N ARG A 280 6.00 -9.01 -13.06
CA ARG A 280 6.70 -9.03 -14.36
C ARG A 280 5.81 -8.49 -15.48
N ALA A 281 4.59 -9.00 -15.63
CA ALA A 281 3.64 -8.56 -16.64
C ALA A 281 3.29 -7.08 -16.50
N LEU A 282 3.15 -6.59 -15.27
CA LEU A 282 2.86 -5.18 -15.01
C LEU A 282 4.04 -4.25 -15.36
N ARG A 283 5.29 -4.68 -15.09
CA ARG A 283 6.50 -3.95 -15.54
C ARG A 283 6.61 -3.88 -17.05
N GLU A 284 6.35 -4.99 -17.73
CA GLU A 284 6.33 -5.03 -19.21
C GLU A 284 5.27 -4.09 -19.80
N GLN A 285 4.06 -4.08 -19.23
CA GLN A 285 2.98 -3.18 -19.66
C GLN A 285 3.37 -1.71 -19.46
N LEU A 286 3.98 -1.34 -18.34
CA LEU A 286 4.42 0.04 -18.08
C LEU A 286 5.54 0.47 -19.03
N ALA A 287 6.49 -0.42 -19.32
CA ALA A 287 7.56 -0.13 -20.27
C ALA A 287 7.04 0.12 -21.70
N GLN A 288 5.99 -0.61 -22.13
CA GLN A 288 5.39 -0.45 -23.46
C GLN A 288 4.54 0.82 -23.58
N THR A 289 3.94 1.30 -22.51
CA THR A 289 3.08 2.48 -22.54
C THR A 289 3.84 3.79 -22.31
N GLY A 290 5.15 3.73 -22.07
CA GLY A 290 5.96 4.92 -21.72
C GLY A 290 5.53 5.60 -20.42
N ALA A 291 4.75 4.89 -19.63
CA ALA A 291 4.11 5.37 -18.40
C ALA A 291 4.78 4.80 -17.15
#